data_64f3b6d8501c29af4f5aeaa1108d788e
#
_entry.id   64f3b6d8501c29af4f5aeaa1108d788e
#
_cell.length_a   1.000
_cell.length_b   1.000
_cell.length_c   1.000
_cell.angle_alpha   90.00
_cell.angle_beta   90.00
_cell.angle_gamma   90.00
#
_symmetry.space_group_name_H-M   'P 1'
#
loop_
_entity.id
_entity.type
_entity.pdbx_description
1 polymer ?
#
loop_
_entity_poly.entity_id
_entity_poly.type
_entity_poly.pdbx_seq_one_letter_code
_entity_poly.pdbx_strand_id
1 'polypeptide(L)'
;EPLRRCFIMLGTYFYNKRVRTSVSIFGSLFNDIHVLRTDSNGKVLSQVKVPLSYAPKRSFLERLEEMSQGEEAERRVAIKLPRMSFEIIGINYDPQRQLPKMNTFNAAPIGERKDLYTGVPYILSFQLAVYAKSQDDALQVVEQIIPYFAPQYTLSVKPFSDLPDIVEDIPVTLTGVDFQDDYEGSFEARRALIYTLRFTAKTYLFGSIADTSEGLIRKVQA
;
A
#
# COMPACT_ATOMS: atom_id res chain seq x y z
N GLU A 1 23.23 -35.52 27.51
CA GLU A 1 22.20 -34.58 28.01
C GLU A 1 21.43 -34.00 26.85
N PRO A 2 20.11 -34.28 26.72
CA PRO A 2 19.34 -33.68 25.68
C PRO A 2 19.09 -32.22 26.05
N LEU A 3 19.70 -31.32 25.30
CA LEU A 3 19.42 -29.88 25.34
C LEU A 3 17.90 -29.70 25.25
N ARG A 4 17.30 -29.20 26.32
CA ARG A 4 15.91 -28.73 26.34
C ARG A 4 15.73 -27.74 25.20
N ARG A 5 15.08 -28.17 24.15
CA ARG A 5 14.57 -27.26 23.10
C ARG A 5 13.65 -26.27 23.80
N CYS A 6 14.19 -25.11 24.09
CA CYS A 6 13.41 -23.99 24.51
C CYS A 6 12.39 -23.76 23.39
N PHE A 7 11.10 -23.93 23.66
CA PHE A 7 10.03 -23.62 22.71
C PHE A 7 10.06 -22.11 22.50
N ILE A 8 10.81 -21.67 21.47
CA ILE A 8 10.74 -20.31 21.01
C ILE A 8 9.38 -20.19 20.31
N MET A 9 8.49 -19.41 20.88
CA MET A 9 7.08 -19.29 20.49
C MET A 9 6.87 -18.89 19.03
N LEU A 10 7.86 -18.28 18.38
CA LEU A 10 7.80 -17.79 17.00
C LEU A 10 8.77 -18.50 16.02
N GLY A 11 9.48 -19.55 16.47
CA GLY A 11 10.35 -20.37 15.61
C GLY A 11 11.55 -19.62 15.04
N THR A 12 11.96 -20.00 13.83
CA THR A 12 13.10 -19.40 13.12
C THR A 12 12.73 -18.05 12.51
N TYR A 13 13.70 -17.13 12.41
CA TYR A 13 13.52 -15.85 11.74
C TYR A 13 13.16 -16.06 10.25
N PHE A 14 12.11 -15.39 9.79
CA PHE A 14 11.76 -15.30 8.37
C PHE A 14 11.19 -13.91 8.05
N TYR A 15 11.39 -13.44 6.82
CA TYR A 15 10.85 -12.15 6.37
C TYR A 15 10.49 -12.19 4.89
N ASN A 16 9.24 -12.49 4.59
CA ASN A 16 8.72 -12.61 3.23
C ASN A 16 8.40 -11.26 2.56
N LYS A 17 8.66 -10.14 3.24
CA LYS A 17 8.44 -8.75 2.74
C LYS A 17 7.01 -8.46 2.25
N ARG A 18 6.02 -9.31 2.56
CA ARG A 18 4.65 -9.23 2.03
C ARG A 18 3.97 -7.89 2.26
N VAL A 19 3.98 -7.40 3.49
CA VAL A 19 3.38 -6.09 3.83
C VAL A 19 4.07 -4.97 3.06
N ARG A 20 5.41 -4.99 3.01
CA ARG A 20 6.18 -3.98 2.25
C ARG A 20 5.85 -3.99 0.76
N THR A 21 5.73 -5.19 0.17
CA THR A 21 5.36 -5.36 -1.23
C THR A 21 3.95 -4.83 -1.49
N SER A 22 2.98 -5.14 -0.61
CA SER A 22 1.60 -4.64 -0.72
C SER A 22 1.54 -3.10 -0.64
N VAL A 23 2.31 -2.49 0.25
CA VAL A 23 2.44 -1.02 0.35
C VAL A 23 3.02 -0.43 -0.93
N SER A 24 4.10 -1.03 -1.46
CA SER A 24 4.74 -0.55 -2.70
C SER A 24 3.82 -0.64 -3.90
N ILE A 25 3.09 -1.74 -4.04
CA ILE A 25 2.14 -1.97 -5.12
C ILE A 25 0.95 -1.00 -5.02
N PHE A 26 0.41 -0.80 -3.82
CA PHE A 26 -0.64 0.20 -3.59
C PHE A 26 -0.17 1.59 -4.03
N GLY A 27 1.05 1.99 -3.67
CA GLY A 27 1.61 3.27 -4.11
C GLY A 27 1.77 3.37 -5.63
N SER A 28 2.10 2.27 -6.32
CA SER A 28 2.27 2.29 -7.78
C SER A 28 0.98 2.58 -8.54
N LEU A 29 -0.20 2.26 -7.97
CA LEU A 29 -1.50 2.53 -8.60
C LEU A 29 -1.76 4.03 -8.83
N PHE A 30 -1.25 4.87 -7.94
CA PHE A 30 -1.56 6.31 -7.94
C PHE A 30 -0.37 7.19 -8.37
N ASN A 31 0.68 6.58 -8.93
CA ASN A 31 1.92 7.31 -9.24
C ASN A 31 1.85 8.16 -10.53
N ASP A 32 0.80 8.03 -11.33
CA ASP A 32 0.71 8.70 -12.63
C ASP A 32 -0.55 9.57 -12.78
N ILE A 33 -0.93 10.22 -11.70
CA ILE A 33 -2.06 11.16 -11.67
C ILE A 33 -1.57 12.56 -12.03
N HIS A 34 -2.31 13.22 -12.94
CA HIS A 34 -2.00 14.55 -13.44
C HIS A 34 -3.19 15.48 -13.26
N VAL A 35 -2.91 16.75 -12.99
CA VAL A 35 -3.91 17.83 -12.97
C VAL A 35 -3.66 18.74 -14.17
N LEU A 36 -4.74 19.04 -14.90
CA LEU A 36 -4.74 19.95 -16.03
C LEU A 36 -5.25 21.32 -15.57
N ARG A 37 -4.50 22.36 -15.87
CA ARG A 37 -4.95 23.74 -15.68
C ARG A 37 -5.34 24.33 -17.02
N THR A 38 -6.60 24.76 -17.11
CA THR A 38 -7.15 25.34 -18.32
C THR A 38 -7.38 26.84 -18.13
N ASP A 39 -7.28 27.59 -19.22
CA ASP A 39 -7.69 29.00 -19.28
C ASP A 39 -9.22 29.12 -19.42
N SER A 40 -9.76 30.33 -19.24
CA SER A 40 -11.18 30.65 -19.42
C SER A 40 -11.76 30.23 -20.79
N ASN A 41 -10.91 30.06 -21.79
CA ASN A 41 -11.24 29.61 -23.14
C ASN A 41 -11.14 28.09 -23.35
N GLY A 42 -10.91 27.30 -22.28
CA GLY A 42 -10.77 25.83 -22.36
C GLY A 42 -9.41 25.35 -22.92
N LYS A 43 -8.46 26.25 -23.17
CA LYS A 43 -7.11 25.86 -23.63
C LYS A 43 -6.27 25.39 -22.45
N VAL A 44 -5.63 24.22 -22.59
CA VAL A 44 -4.71 23.66 -21.59
C VAL A 44 -3.48 24.57 -21.47
N LEU A 45 -3.28 25.16 -20.30
CA LEU A 45 -2.11 26.00 -19.97
C LEU A 45 -0.95 25.17 -19.45
N SER A 46 -1.21 24.22 -18.57
CA SER A 46 -0.18 23.35 -18.00
C SER A 46 -0.75 22.03 -17.51
N GLN A 47 0.07 20.99 -17.61
CA GLN A 47 -0.17 19.68 -17.01
C GLN A 47 0.83 19.49 -15.87
N VAL A 48 0.33 19.20 -14.67
CA VAL A 48 1.16 19.03 -13.48
C VAL A 48 0.97 17.61 -12.97
N LYS A 49 2.07 16.85 -12.88
CA LYS A 49 2.06 15.55 -12.22
C LYS A 49 1.93 15.75 -10.71
N VAL A 50 1.00 15.03 -10.09
CA VAL A 50 0.79 15.08 -8.64
C VAL A 50 1.75 14.13 -7.95
N PRO A 51 2.69 14.63 -7.13
CA PRO A 51 3.64 13.78 -6.44
C PRO A 51 2.96 12.96 -5.35
N LEU A 52 3.32 11.68 -5.27
CA LEU A 52 2.86 10.74 -4.26
C LEU A 52 3.98 10.41 -3.28
N SER A 53 3.69 10.34 -1.99
CA SER A 53 4.64 9.91 -0.98
C SER A 53 4.01 8.99 0.05
N TYR A 54 4.79 8.02 0.56
CA TYR A 54 4.39 7.24 1.73
C TYR A 54 4.67 8.05 2.98
N ALA A 55 3.65 8.60 3.57
CA ALA A 55 3.74 9.40 4.79
C ALA A 55 2.38 9.48 5.49
N PRO A 56 2.36 9.47 6.84
CA PRO A 56 1.15 9.73 7.59
C PRO A 56 0.56 11.11 7.27
N LYS A 57 -0.79 11.18 7.22
CA LYS A 57 -1.51 12.44 7.00
C LYS A 57 -1.04 13.52 8.00
N ARG A 58 -0.85 13.14 9.26
CA ARG A 58 -0.41 14.02 10.33
C ARG A 58 0.93 14.69 10.05
N SER A 59 1.91 13.96 9.54
CA SER A 59 3.24 14.53 9.22
C SER A 59 3.20 15.61 8.14
N PHE A 60 2.19 15.59 7.28
CA PHE A 60 1.99 16.68 6.30
C PHE A 60 1.42 17.91 6.99
N LEU A 61 0.41 17.74 7.86
CA LEU A 61 -0.21 18.84 8.61
C LEU A 61 0.82 19.52 9.52
N GLU A 62 1.60 18.76 10.27
CA GLU A 62 2.69 19.29 11.11
C GLU A 62 3.68 20.15 10.30
N ARG A 63 4.09 19.71 9.12
CA ARG A 63 4.95 20.50 8.24
C ARG A 63 4.27 21.77 7.72
N LEU A 64 2.97 21.74 7.49
CA LEU A 64 2.21 22.90 7.05
C LEU A 64 2.13 23.96 8.18
N GLU A 65 1.92 23.51 9.42
CA GLU A 65 1.90 24.36 10.61
C GLU A 65 3.28 24.99 10.89
N GLU A 66 4.35 24.19 10.87
CA GLU A 66 5.71 24.67 11.03
C GLU A 66 6.08 25.75 10.01
N MET A 67 5.56 25.65 8.78
CA MET A 67 5.78 26.66 7.74
C MET A 67 5.00 27.96 7.98
N SER A 68 3.93 27.94 8.78
CA SER A 68 3.12 29.13 9.10
C SER A 68 3.70 29.95 10.23
N GLN A 69 4.51 29.37 11.13
CA GLN A 69 4.93 29.98 12.38
C GLN A 69 6.37 30.57 12.40
N GLY A 70 7.17 30.49 11.35
CA GLY A 70 8.57 30.82 11.45
C GLY A 70 9.07 31.92 10.52
N GLU A 71 9.91 32.83 11.05
CA GLU A 71 10.51 33.98 10.37
C GLU A 71 11.64 33.64 9.37
N GLU A 72 12.14 32.40 9.31
CA GLU A 72 13.21 32.00 8.38
C GLU A 72 12.67 31.48 7.04
N ALA A 73 12.07 32.33 6.25
CA ALA A 73 11.44 32.00 4.96
C ALA A 73 12.40 31.51 3.87
N GLU A 74 13.71 31.74 4.00
CA GLU A 74 14.66 31.49 2.89
C GLU A 74 15.19 30.06 2.77
N ARG A 75 15.05 29.19 3.79
CA ARG A 75 15.54 27.78 3.77
C ARG A 75 14.47 26.73 3.60
N ARG A 76 13.23 27.10 3.36
CA ARG A 76 12.10 26.16 3.37
C ARG A 76 11.79 25.61 2.00
N VAL A 77 11.86 24.30 1.88
CA VAL A 77 11.33 23.58 0.72
C VAL A 77 9.84 23.87 0.64
N ALA A 78 9.47 24.81 -0.22
CA ALA A 78 8.08 25.15 -0.45
C ALA A 78 7.31 23.90 -0.87
N ILE A 79 6.32 23.49 -0.05
CA ILE A 79 5.45 22.36 -0.39
C ILE A 79 4.63 22.75 -1.61
N LYS A 80 4.89 22.07 -2.74
CA LYS A 80 4.09 22.26 -3.95
C LYS A 80 2.78 21.50 -3.81
N LEU A 81 1.66 22.17 -4.00
CA LEU A 81 0.32 21.60 -4.11
C LEU A 81 -0.12 21.64 -5.60
N PRO A 82 -0.89 20.68 -6.12
CA PRO A 82 -1.45 19.51 -5.42
C PRO A 82 -0.44 18.41 -5.12
N ARG A 83 -0.73 17.59 -4.09
CA ARG A 83 0.13 16.51 -3.61
C ARG A 83 -0.71 15.38 -3.01
N MET A 84 -0.19 14.17 -3.04
CA MET A 84 -0.81 13.02 -2.39
C MET A 84 0.13 12.37 -1.38
N SER A 85 -0.44 11.83 -0.32
CA SER A 85 0.24 10.91 0.58
C SER A 85 -0.62 9.70 0.87
N PHE A 86 0.01 8.56 1.11
CA PHE A 86 -0.71 7.37 1.54
C PHE A 86 0.00 6.70 2.72
N GLU A 87 -0.79 6.00 3.52
CA GLU A 87 -0.33 5.24 4.65
C GLU A 87 -1.16 3.99 4.86
N ILE A 88 -0.59 3.01 5.53
CA ILE A 88 -1.32 1.86 6.05
C ILE A 88 -1.84 2.22 7.44
N ILE A 89 -3.16 2.12 7.63
CA ILE A 89 -3.84 2.46 8.89
C ILE A 89 -4.20 1.26 9.75
N GLY A 90 -4.22 0.05 9.15
CA GLY A 90 -4.55 -1.14 9.92
C GLY A 90 -4.29 -2.44 9.18
N ILE A 91 -4.12 -3.50 9.96
CA ILE A 91 -3.99 -4.88 9.50
C ILE A 91 -4.95 -5.71 10.33
N ASN A 92 -6.00 -6.24 9.71
CA ASN A 92 -7.04 -7.01 10.38
C ASN A 92 -7.11 -8.44 9.84
N TYR A 93 -7.32 -9.41 10.72
CA TYR A 93 -7.56 -10.80 10.32
C TYR A 93 -8.93 -10.92 9.62
N ASP A 94 -8.99 -11.72 8.54
CA ASP A 94 -10.23 -11.99 7.81
C ASP A 94 -10.73 -13.42 8.06
N PRO A 95 -11.66 -13.63 9.00
CA PRO A 95 -12.14 -14.96 9.34
C PRO A 95 -12.96 -15.62 8.22
N GLN A 96 -13.54 -14.84 7.30
CA GLN A 96 -14.39 -15.38 6.23
C GLN A 96 -13.58 -16.13 5.18
N ARG A 97 -12.30 -15.79 5.01
CA ARG A 97 -11.39 -16.42 4.04
C ARG A 97 -10.42 -17.41 4.69
N GLN A 98 -10.70 -17.86 5.91
CA GLN A 98 -9.84 -18.80 6.60
C GLN A 98 -9.75 -20.12 5.84
N LEU A 99 -8.52 -20.56 5.55
CA LEU A 99 -8.21 -21.83 4.93
C LEU A 99 -7.70 -22.84 5.99
N PRO A 100 -7.84 -24.16 5.77
CA PRO A 100 -7.29 -25.16 6.66
C PRO A 100 -5.77 -25.01 6.81
N LYS A 101 -5.29 -24.94 8.05
CA LYS A 101 -3.86 -24.70 8.36
C LYS A 101 -2.94 -25.85 7.96
N MET A 102 -3.49 -27.06 7.79
CA MET A 102 -2.74 -28.28 7.47
C MET A 102 -2.44 -28.42 5.98
N ASN A 103 -3.06 -27.62 5.13
CA ASN A 103 -2.81 -27.67 3.70
C ASN A 103 -1.44 -27.08 3.36
N THR A 104 -0.69 -27.82 2.57
CA THR A 104 0.61 -27.41 2.04
C THR A 104 0.54 -27.36 0.52
N PHE A 105 1.22 -26.37 -0.04
CA PHE A 105 1.45 -26.27 -1.48
C PHE A 105 2.89 -26.67 -1.76
N ASN A 106 3.07 -27.60 -2.68
CA ASN A 106 4.39 -27.94 -3.18
C ASN A 106 4.65 -27.09 -4.43
N ALA A 107 5.58 -26.17 -4.32
CA ALA A 107 5.88 -25.21 -5.38
C ALA A 107 7.39 -25.14 -5.58
N ALA A 108 7.95 -26.15 -6.24
CA ALA A 108 9.38 -26.14 -6.53
C ALA A 108 9.67 -26.67 -7.93
N PRO A 109 10.78 -26.23 -8.55
CA PRO A 109 11.30 -26.82 -9.77
C PRO A 109 11.56 -28.32 -9.59
N ILE A 110 11.58 -29.06 -10.69
CA ILE A 110 11.85 -30.50 -10.70
C ILE A 110 13.19 -30.78 -9.98
N GLY A 111 13.13 -31.52 -8.86
CA GLY A 111 14.31 -31.93 -8.08
C GLY A 111 14.54 -31.17 -6.75
N GLU A 112 13.73 -30.15 -6.49
CA GLU A 112 13.68 -29.50 -5.18
C GLU A 112 12.26 -29.64 -4.61
N ARG A 113 12.13 -29.76 -3.30
CA ARG A 113 10.83 -29.78 -2.64
C ARG A 113 10.78 -28.65 -1.61
N LYS A 114 9.90 -27.66 -1.90
CA LYS A 114 9.62 -26.56 -0.99
C LYS A 114 8.16 -26.62 -0.59
N ASP A 115 7.89 -26.92 0.66
CA ASP A 115 6.55 -26.99 1.21
C ASP A 115 6.18 -25.60 1.79
N LEU A 116 5.15 -25.00 1.21
CA LEU A 116 4.58 -23.76 1.67
C LEU A 116 3.23 -24.03 2.34
N TYR A 117 3.10 -23.67 3.60
CA TYR A 117 1.82 -23.75 4.30
C TYR A 117 0.84 -22.69 3.79
N THR A 118 -0.45 -23.02 3.89
CA THR A 118 -1.52 -22.09 3.52
C THR A 118 -1.37 -20.75 4.21
N GLY A 119 -1.50 -19.67 3.44
CA GLY A 119 -1.44 -18.32 3.95
C GLY A 119 -2.60 -17.97 4.87
N VAL A 120 -2.32 -17.11 5.83
CA VAL A 120 -3.32 -16.56 6.72
C VAL A 120 -3.94 -15.31 6.08
N PRO A 121 -5.28 -15.24 5.92
CA PRO A 121 -5.93 -14.11 5.27
C PRO A 121 -5.95 -12.87 6.16
N TYR A 122 -5.53 -11.74 5.60
CA TYR A 122 -5.57 -10.44 6.24
C TYR A 122 -6.16 -9.39 5.30
N ILE A 123 -6.78 -8.39 5.91
CA ILE A 123 -7.25 -7.17 5.28
C ILE A 123 -6.30 -6.05 5.68
N LEU A 124 -5.64 -5.45 4.70
CA LEU A 124 -4.83 -4.27 4.87
C LEU A 124 -5.69 -3.04 4.59
N SER A 125 -5.78 -2.13 5.54
CA SER A 125 -6.51 -0.87 5.38
C SER A 125 -5.53 0.24 5.04
N PHE A 126 -5.76 0.91 3.91
CA PHE A 126 -4.96 2.03 3.42
C PHE A 126 -5.76 3.32 3.42
N GLN A 127 -5.08 4.41 3.62
CA GLN A 127 -5.60 5.75 3.50
C GLN A 127 -4.76 6.52 2.48
N LEU A 128 -5.41 7.13 1.50
CA LEU A 128 -4.81 8.05 0.54
C LEU A 128 -5.35 9.45 0.82
N ALA A 129 -4.48 10.38 1.15
CA ALA A 129 -4.82 11.79 1.36
C ALA A 129 -4.36 12.62 0.16
N VAL A 130 -5.26 13.41 -0.38
CA VAL A 130 -5.05 14.34 -1.48
C VAL A 130 -5.07 15.76 -0.89
N TYR A 131 -4.00 16.50 -1.08
CA TYR A 131 -3.86 17.87 -0.61
C TYR A 131 -3.86 18.81 -1.79
N ALA A 132 -4.76 19.77 -1.81
CA ALA A 132 -4.86 20.75 -2.87
C ALA A 132 -5.12 22.16 -2.31
N LYS A 133 -4.77 23.18 -3.09
CA LYS A 133 -5.10 24.57 -2.78
C LYS A 133 -6.44 24.98 -3.39
N SER A 134 -6.78 24.39 -4.53
CA SER A 134 -8.03 24.62 -5.27
C SER A 134 -8.92 23.39 -5.17
N GLN A 135 -10.20 23.61 -5.06
CA GLN A 135 -11.20 22.55 -5.09
C GLN A 135 -11.21 21.81 -6.43
N ASP A 136 -11.01 22.54 -7.52
CA ASP A 136 -10.96 21.98 -8.87
C ASP A 136 -9.78 20.99 -9.02
N ASP A 137 -8.57 21.36 -8.56
CA ASP A 137 -7.41 20.47 -8.56
C ASP A 137 -7.69 19.18 -7.77
N ALA A 138 -8.35 19.29 -6.61
CA ALA A 138 -8.67 18.14 -5.78
C ALA A 138 -9.72 17.22 -6.42
N LEU A 139 -10.77 17.79 -7.00
CA LEU A 139 -11.83 17.04 -7.69
C LEU A 139 -11.29 16.32 -8.91
N GLN A 140 -10.42 16.96 -9.70
CA GLN A 140 -9.76 16.31 -10.84
C GLN A 140 -8.97 15.07 -10.43
N VAL A 141 -8.25 15.11 -9.30
CA VAL A 141 -7.52 13.95 -8.78
C VAL A 141 -8.48 12.84 -8.35
N VAL A 142 -9.51 13.20 -7.58
CA VAL A 142 -10.48 12.22 -7.06
C VAL A 142 -11.29 11.57 -8.19
N GLU A 143 -11.70 12.34 -9.19
CA GLU A 143 -12.43 11.86 -10.36
C GLU A 143 -11.58 10.92 -11.24
N GLN A 144 -10.27 11.09 -11.29
CA GLN A 144 -9.39 10.16 -11.97
C GLN A 144 -9.24 8.82 -11.24
N ILE A 145 -9.47 8.77 -9.92
CA ILE A 145 -9.31 7.57 -9.10
C ILE A 145 -10.59 6.73 -9.04
N ILE A 146 -11.72 7.35 -8.70
CA ILE A 146 -12.97 6.65 -8.37
C ILE A 146 -13.44 5.66 -9.45
N PRO A 147 -13.45 5.98 -10.75
CA PRO A 147 -14.01 5.11 -11.78
C PRO A 147 -13.29 3.77 -11.93
N TYR A 148 -12.02 3.68 -11.53
CA TYR A 148 -11.28 2.42 -11.59
C TYR A 148 -11.70 1.41 -10.50
N PHE A 149 -12.38 1.89 -9.47
CA PHE A 149 -12.86 1.06 -8.34
C PHE A 149 -14.37 0.86 -8.42
N ALA A 150 -14.82 -0.06 -9.27
CA ALA A 150 -16.22 -0.40 -9.44
C ALA A 150 -16.55 -1.88 -9.07
N PRO A 151 -16.71 -2.25 -7.81
CA PRO A 151 -16.26 -1.64 -6.55
C PRO A 151 -14.81 -1.93 -6.21
N GLN A 152 -14.15 -2.84 -6.95
CA GLN A 152 -12.78 -3.29 -6.66
C GLN A 152 -11.88 -3.25 -7.90
N TYR A 153 -10.60 -3.04 -7.66
CA TYR A 153 -9.53 -3.20 -8.63
C TYR A 153 -8.61 -4.35 -8.22
N THR A 154 -8.43 -5.35 -9.09
CA THR A 154 -7.64 -6.54 -8.76
C THR A 154 -6.22 -6.40 -9.30
N LEU A 155 -5.24 -6.64 -8.42
CA LEU A 155 -3.82 -6.61 -8.71
C LEU A 155 -3.25 -8.02 -8.64
N SER A 156 -2.64 -8.49 -9.74
CA SER A 156 -1.92 -9.76 -9.76
C SER A 156 -0.47 -9.56 -9.35
N VAL A 157 -0.06 -10.21 -8.28
CA VAL A 157 1.26 -10.03 -7.65
C VAL A 157 1.96 -11.37 -7.49
N LYS A 158 3.26 -11.40 -7.73
CA LYS A 158 4.11 -12.54 -7.39
C LYS A 158 4.59 -12.41 -5.93
N PRO A 159 4.07 -13.26 -5.02
CA PRO A 159 4.35 -13.12 -3.60
C PRO A 159 5.78 -13.46 -3.20
N PHE A 160 6.42 -14.33 -3.95
CA PHE A 160 7.76 -14.84 -3.66
C PHE A 160 8.69 -14.65 -4.84
N SER A 161 9.93 -14.19 -4.58
CA SER A 161 10.99 -14.13 -5.58
C SER A 161 11.46 -15.53 -6.00
N ASP A 162 11.46 -16.45 -5.03
CA ASP A 162 11.98 -17.81 -5.18
C ASP A 162 10.99 -18.77 -5.84
N LEU A 163 9.71 -18.40 -5.92
CA LEU A 163 8.62 -19.19 -6.48
C LEU A 163 7.81 -18.32 -7.48
N PRO A 164 8.36 -18.06 -8.69
CA PRO A 164 7.76 -17.14 -9.66
C PRO A 164 6.44 -17.64 -10.25
N ASP A 165 6.13 -18.92 -10.13
CA ASP A 165 4.90 -19.53 -10.67
C ASP A 165 3.67 -19.25 -9.81
N ILE A 166 3.88 -18.86 -8.55
CA ILE A 166 2.77 -18.50 -7.67
C ILE A 166 2.38 -17.05 -7.95
N VAL A 167 1.15 -16.85 -8.40
CA VAL A 167 0.53 -15.54 -8.60
C VAL A 167 -0.63 -15.40 -7.61
N GLU A 168 -0.69 -14.28 -6.91
CA GLU A 168 -1.79 -13.94 -6.02
C GLU A 168 -2.53 -12.71 -6.52
N ASP A 169 -3.84 -12.82 -6.60
CA ASP A 169 -4.72 -11.72 -6.95
C ASP A 169 -5.16 -10.98 -5.68
N ILE A 170 -4.76 -9.72 -5.58
CA ILE A 170 -5.07 -8.85 -4.46
C ILE A 170 -6.19 -7.89 -4.87
N PRO A 171 -7.44 -8.12 -4.45
CA PRO A 171 -8.52 -7.18 -4.68
C PRO A 171 -8.35 -5.96 -3.74
N VAL A 172 -8.29 -4.78 -4.34
CA VAL A 172 -8.29 -3.49 -3.65
C VAL A 172 -9.65 -2.84 -3.84
N THR A 173 -10.35 -2.58 -2.75
CA THR A 173 -11.70 -2.00 -2.76
C THR A 173 -11.67 -0.59 -2.18
N LEU A 174 -12.27 0.37 -2.86
CA LEU A 174 -12.52 1.70 -2.33
C LEU A 174 -13.71 1.64 -1.36
N THR A 175 -13.48 1.96 -0.09
CA THR A 175 -14.49 1.87 0.96
C THR A 175 -15.25 3.18 1.15
N GLY A 176 -14.58 4.31 0.94
CA GLY A 176 -15.20 5.62 1.12
C GLY A 176 -14.27 6.77 0.77
N VAL A 177 -14.86 7.93 0.58
CA VAL A 177 -14.18 9.20 0.33
C VAL A 177 -14.72 10.22 1.32
N ASP A 178 -13.84 10.74 2.16
CA ASP A 178 -14.16 11.77 3.15
C ASP A 178 -13.57 13.12 2.68
N PHE A 179 -14.35 14.16 2.84
CA PHE A 179 -13.97 15.52 2.51
C PHE A 179 -13.75 16.30 3.82
N GLN A 180 -12.54 16.84 3.99
CA GLN A 180 -12.21 17.73 5.10
C GLN A 180 -11.73 19.05 4.56
N ASP A 181 -12.41 20.11 4.97
CA ASP A 181 -11.97 21.49 4.75
C ASP A 181 -11.38 21.96 6.07
N ASP A 182 -10.07 21.79 6.26
CA ASP A 182 -9.40 22.25 7.48
C ASP A 182 -9.23 23.76 7.41
N TYR A 183 -10.15 24.45 8.07
CA TYR A 183 -10.12 25.88 8.30
C TYR A 183 -9.67 26.12 9.75
N GLU A 184 -8.37 26.04 9.99
CA GLU A 184 -7.78 26.48 11.26
C GLU A 184 -6.99 27.79 11.04
N GLY A 185 -7.46 28.88 11.69
CA GLY A 185 -6.72 30.12 11.82
C GLY A 185 -7.31 31.34 11.13
N SER A 186 -6.64 32.49 11.31
CA SER A 186 -7.01 33.80 10.76
C SER A 186 -7.08 33.77 9.21
N PHE A 187 -7.85 34.68 8.63
CA PHE A 187 -8.13 34.81 7.19
C PHE A 187 -6.90 34.81 6.24
N GLU A 188 -5.70 34.92 6.76
CA GLU A 188 -4.44 34.91 6.03
C GLU A 188 -3.74 33.54 6.01
N ALA A 189 -4.21 32.54 6.79
CA ALA A 189 -3.61 31.21 6.80
C ALA A 189 -3.94 30.45 5.51
N ARG A 190 -2.94 29.78 4.94
CA ARG A 190 -3.06 29.02 3.70
C ARG A 190 -4.06 27.88 3.86
N ARG A 191 -5.23 28.01 3.24
CA ARG A 191 -6.25 26.97 3.17
C ARG A 191 -5.73 25.79 2.37
N ALA A 192 -5.69 24.60 2.97
CA ALA A 192 -5.45 23.36 2.28
C ALA A 192 -6.71 22.50 2.33
N LEU A 193 -7.21 22.12 1.16
CA LEU A 193 -8.32 21.18 1.03
C LEU A 193 -7.77 19.76 1.11
N ILE A 194 -8.36 18.92 1.97
CA ILE A 194 -7.92 17.55 2.18
C ILE A 194 -9.04 16.59 1.85
N TYR A 195 -8.79 15.73 0.86
CA TYR A 195 -9.67 14.63 0.50
C TYR A 195 -9.01 13.33 0.94
N THR A 196 -9.74 12.53 1.70
CA THR A 196 -9.25 11.27 2.26
C THR A 196 -10.01 10.10 1.66
N LEU A 197 -9.33 9.27 0.88
CA LEU A 197 -9.88 8.06 0.29
C LEU A 197 -9.42 6.85 1.12
N ARG A 198 -10.36 5.99 1.49
CA ARG A 198 -10.08 4.77 2.27
C ARG A 198 -10.21 3.54 1.41
N PHE A 199 -9.20 2.68 1.49
CA PHE A 199 -9.13 1.45 0.71
C PHE A 199 -8.91 0.25 1.62
N THR A 200 -9.40 -0.89 1.19
CA THR A 200 -9.12 -2.19 1.79
C THR A 200 -8.53 -3.12 0.75
N ALA A 201 -7.41 -3.76 1.07
CA ALA A 201 -6.76 -4.75 0.23
C ALA A 201 -6.76 -6.10 0.94
N LYS A 202 -7.24 -7.15 0.28
CA LYS A 202 -7.33 -8.50 0.83
C LYS A 202 -6.13 -9.31 0.36
N THR A 203 -5.26 -9.72 1.28
CA THR A 203 -4.03 -10.49 0.98
C THR A 203 -3.86 -11.67 1.92
N TYR A 204 -2.94 -12.57 1.58
CA TYR A 204 -2.51 -13.66 2.44
C TYR A 204 -1.09 -13.40 2.97
N LEU A 205 -0.88 -13.62 4.25
CA LEU A 205 0.44 -13.62 4.87
C LEU A 205 0.89 -15.05 5.08
N PHE A 206 2.08 -15.37 4.60
CA PHE A 206 2.65 -16.71 4.65
C PHE A 206 3.72 -16.79 5.73
N GLY A 207 3.84 -17.98 6.34
CA GLY A 207 4.90 -18.30 7.29
C GLY A 207 6.25 -18.56 6.61
N SER A 208 7.13 -19.23 7.33
CA SER A 208 8.41 -19.70 6.79
C SER A 208 8.21 -20.78 5.72
N ILE A 209 9.03 -20.74 4.68
CA ILE A 209 9.10 -21.81 3.67
C ILE A 209 9.94 -22.92 4.27
N ALA A 210 9.41 -24.15 4.28
CA ALA A 210 10.15 -25.32 4.72
C ALA A 210 10.87 -25.95 3.53
N ASP A 211 12.20 -25.99 3.60
CA ASP A 211 13.04 -26.74 2.66
C ASP A 211 13.04 -28.22 3.04
N THR A 212 12.33 -29.03 2.28
CA THR A 212 12.18 -30.49 2.50
C THR A 212 12.99 -31.27 1.46
N SER A 213 14.02 -30.67 0.88
CA SER A 213 14.87 -31.30 -0.15
C SER A 213 15.77 -32.43 0.41
N GLU A 214 15.98 -32.48 1.71
CA GLU A 214 16.70 -33.56 2.36
C GLU A 214 15.83 -34.83 2.40
N GLY A 215 16.22 -35.86 1.67
CA GLY A 215 15.53 -37.16 1.62
C GLY A 215 14.79 -37.48 0.33
N LEU A 216 14.85 -36.62 -0.68
CA LEU A 216 14.30 -36.93 -2.00
C LEU A 216 15.16 -37.99 -2.71
N ILE A 217 14.52 -39.09 -3.10
CA ILE A 217 15.12 -40.09 -3.99
C ILE A 217 15.26 -39.44 -5.38
N ARG A 218 16.47 -39.00 -5.73
CA ARG A 218 16.73 -38.32 -7.01
C ARG A 218 16.94 -39.30 -8.17
N LYS A 219 17.31 -40.53 -7.91
CA LYS A 219 17.56 -41.57 -8.93
C LYS A 219 17.39 -42.96 -8.36
N VAL A 220 16.59 -43.78 -8.99
CA VAL A 220 16.54 -45.22 -8.76
C VAL A 220 17.31 -45.85 -9.91
N GLN A 221 18.43 -46.55 -9.62
CA GLN A 221 19.10 -47.41 -10.60
C GLN A 221 18.48 -48.81 -10.46
N ALA A 222 17.83 -49.26 -11.51
CA ALA A 222 17.33 -50.63 -11.65
C ALA A 222 18.42 -51.49 -12.30
#